data_a52097fc842df1fbcb1d34aa3bbd87b8
#
_entry.id   a52097fc842df1fbcb1d34aa3bbd87b8
#
_cell.length_a   1.000
_cell.length_b   1.000
_cell.length_c   1.000
_cell.angle_alpha   90.00
_cell.angle_beta   90.00
_cell.angle_gamma   90.00
#
_symmetry.space_group_name_H-M   'P 1'
#
loop_
_entity.id
_entity.type
_entity.pdbx_description
1 polymer ?
#
loop_
_entity_poly.entity_id
_entity_poly.type
_entity_poly.pdbx_seq_one_letter_code
_entity_poly.pdbx_strand_id
1 'polypeptide(L)'
;LGRIKMALGETKEAKKDLHDAIQNNPQEYGAYYELSKMLKTAEEAGELVESINSAQAVEATPQNRSLLEFAISNCLHKAENYDEASKHLQLANKNKLISFPSNIKPLRQAIENSLSHLPPTGTTNINANSGKGRIFIVGMPRSGSTLLETILSMNPEIKDLGESRSLGKAIAK
;
A
#
# COMPACT_ATOMS: atom_id res chain seq x y z
N LEU A 1 -4.43 -6.97 -17.92
CA LEU A 1 -4.09 -5.92 -18.91
C LEU A 1 -4.45 -4.53 -18.36
N GLY A 2 -5.69 -4.27 -17.93
CA GLY A 2 -6.14 -2.96 -17.42
C GLY A 2 -5.26 -2.35 -16.31
N ARG A 3 -4.78 -3.15 -15.33
CA ARG A 3 -3.87 -2.68 -14.27
C ARG A 3 -2.51 -2.21 -14.81
N ILE A 4 -2.00 -2.83 -15.86
CA ILE A 4 -0.74 -2.40 -16.51
C ILE A 4 -0.96 -1.07 -17.20
N LYS A 5 -2.06 -0.92 -17.93
CA LYS A 5 -2.42 0.35 -18.59
C LYS A 5 -2.63 1.48 -17.59
N MET A 6 -3.23 1.19 -16.42
CA MET A 6 -3.30 2.17 -15.33
C MET A 6 -1.91 2.68 -14.90
N ALA A 7 -0.95 1.77 -14.73
CA ALA A 7 0.41 2.12 -14.35
C ALA A 7 1.14 2.94 -15.43
N LEU A 8 0.76 2.77 -16.70
CA LEU A 8 1.28 3.55 -17.83
C LEU A 8 0.54 4.88 -18.04
N GLY A 9 -0.51 5.16 -17.27
CA GLY A 9 -1.32 6.37 -17.43
C GLY A 9 -2.39 6.30 -18.52
N GLU A 10 -2.55 5.17 -19.20
CA GLU A 10 -3.53 4.90 -20.25
C GLU A 10 -4.92 4.65 -19.65
N THR A 11 -5.46 5.68 -18.99
CA THR A 11 -6.65 5.55 -18.11
C THR A 11 -7.91 5.12 -18.87
N LYS A 12 -8.13 5.61 -20.10
CA LYS A 12 -9.32 5.29 -20.89
C LYS A 12 -9.34 3.82 -21.31
N GLU A 13 -8.24 3.36 -21.84
CA GLU A 13 -8.03 1.97 -22.28
C GLU A 13 -8.09 1.01 -21.09
N ALA A 14 -7.51 1.40 -19.96
CA ALA A 14 -7.59 0.62 -18.72
C ALA A 14 -9.03 0.45 -18.24
N LYS A 15 -9.83 1.53 -18.24
CA LYS A 15 -11.24 1.49 -17.85
C LYS A 15 -12.04 0.55 -18.75
N LYS A 16 -11.80 0.61 -20.07
CA LYS A 16 -12.42 -0.29 -21.03
C LYS A 16 -12.07 -1.76 -20.75
N ASP A 17 -10.78 -2.07 -20.62
CA ASP A 17 -10.33 -3.44 -20.34
C ASP A 17 -10.92 -4.02 -19.05
N LEU A 18 -11.11 -3.17 -18.01
CA LEU A 18 -11.72 -3.59 -16.75
C LEU A 18 -13.23 -3.84 -16.91
N HIS A 19 -13.94 -3.02 -17.67
CA HIS A 19 -15.34 -3.27 -18.00
C HIS A 19 -15.50 -4.55 -18.81
N ASP A 20 -14.68 -4.77 -19.84
CA ASP A 20 -14.69 -5.97 -20.64
C ASP A 20 -14.40 -7.23 -19.77
N ALA A 21 -13.50 -7.11 -18.79
CA ALA A 21 -13.21 -8.19 -17.84
C ALA A 21 -14.43 -8.55 -16.99
N ILE A 22 -15.18 -7.56 -16.48
CA ILE A 22 -16.40 -7.78 -15.69
C ILE A 22 -17.51 -8.40 -16.56
N GLN A 23 -17.68 -7.93 -17.80
CA GLN A 23 -18.68 -8.46 -18.71
C GLN A 23 -18.42 -9.93 -19.06
N ASN A 24 -17.14 -10.27 -19.29
CA ASN A 24 -16.75 -11.66 -19.61
C ASN A 24 -16.76 -12.58 -18.38
N ASN A 25 -16.43 -12.05 -17.20
CA ASN A 25 -16.43 -12.79 -15.96
C ASN A 25 -16.88 -11.90 -14.79
N PRO A 26 -18.17 -11.93 -14.40
CA PRO A 26 -18.68 -11.15 -13.27
C PRO A 26 -18.03 -11.49 -11.92
N GLN A 27 -17.26 -12.57 -11.82
CA GLN A 27 -16.50 -12.94 -10.61
C GLN A 27 -15.06 -12.38 -10.62
N GLU A 28 -14.71 -11.55 -11.59
CA GLU A 28 -13.42 -10.85 -11.58
C GLU A 28 -13.45 -9.66 -10.59
N TYR A 29 -13.54 -9.99 -9.30
CA TYR A 29 -13.74 -9.02 -8.21
C TYR A 29 -12.64 -7.96 -8.14
N GLY A 30 -11.43 -8.28 -8.60
CA GLY A 30 -10.33 -7.32 -8.71
C GLY A 30 -10.63 -6.19 -9.69
N ALA A 31 -11.38 -6.46 -10.77
CA ALA A 31 -11.74 -5.44 -11.75
C ALA A 31 -12.69 -4.38 -11.17
N TYR A 32 -13.67 -4.79 -10.36
CA TYR A 32 -14.57 -3.84 -9.65
C TYR A 32 -13.78 -2.91 -8.73
N TYR A 33 -12.83 -3.46 -7.96
CA TYR A 33 -11.98 -2.66 -7.08
C TYR A 33 -11.11 -1.67 -7.86
N GLU A 34 -10.49 -2.09 -8.97
CA GLU A 34 -9.69 -1.18 -9.78
C GLU A 34 -10.55 -0.10 -10.45
N LEU A 35 -11.75 -0.45 -10.98
CA LEU A 35 -12.69 0.53 -11.53
C LEU A 35 -13.13 1.55 -10.50
N SER A 36 -13.45 1.12 -9.28
CA SER A 36 -13.91 2.02 -8.22
C SER A 36 -12.93 3.14 -7.89
N LYS A 37 -11.63 2.93 -8.12
CA LYS A 37 -10.59 3.96 -7.94
C LYS A 37 -10.51 4.97 -9.09
N MET A 38 -11.16 4.67 -10.21
CA MET A 38 -11.11 5.48 -11.43
C MET A 38 -12.38 6.29 -11.68
N LEU A 39 -13.34 6.23 -10.77
CA LEU A 39 -14.63 6.91 -10.89
C LEU A 39 -14.46 8.43 -10.83
N LYS A 40 -15.18 9.13 -11.70
CA LYS A 40 -15.18 10.58 -11.77
C LYS A 40 -16.45 11.21 -11.22
N THR A 41 -17.58 10.53 -11.35
CA THR A 41 -18.90 11.01 -10.97
C THR A 41 -19.62 10.08 -10.00
N ALA A 42 -20.60 10.60 -9.27
CA ALA A 42 -21.48 9.81 -8.42
C ALA A 42 -22.38 8.85 -9.22
N GLU A 43 -22.70 9.22 -10.45
CA GLU A 43 -23.50 8.41 -11.38
C GLU A 43 -22.76 7.13 -11.77
N GLU A 44 -21.48 7.27 -12.23
CA GLU A 44 -20.60 6.12 -12.47
C GLU A 44 -20.46 5.22 -11.23
N ALA A 45 -20.45 5.83 -10.04
CA ALA A 45 -20.37 5.10 -8.77
C ALA A 45 -21.63 4.26 -8.51
N GLY A 46 -22.81 4.84 -8.78
CA GLY A 46 -24.09 4.13 -8.66
C GLY A 46 -24.17 2.91 -9.58
N GLU A 47 -23.83 3.09 -10.85
CA GLU A 47 -23.80 2.01 -11.85
C GLU A 47 -22.87 0.86 -11.41
N LEU A 48 -21.71 1.20 -10.88
CA LEU A 48 -20.76 0.19 -10.41
C LEU A 48 -21.30 -0.58 -9.19
N VAL A 49 -21.97 0.10 -8.24
CA VAL A 49 -22.61 -0.55 -7.08
C VAL A 49 -23.70 -1.52 -7.53
N GLU A 50 -24.54 -1.15 -8.48
CA GLU A 50 -25.56 -2.03 -9.04
C GLU A 50 -24.95 -3.27 -9.69
N SER A 51 -23.87 -3.09 -10.45
CA SER A 51 -23.12 -4.19 -11.05
C SER A 51 -22.52 -5.12 -9.99
N ILE A 52 -21.96 -4.57 -8.91
CA ILE A 52 -21.43 -5.35 -7.79
C ILE A 52 -22.54 -6.15 -7.11
N ASN A 53 -23.69 -5.54 -6.83
CA ASN A 53 -24.83 -6.21 -6.19
C ASN A 53 -25.34 -7.37 -7.03
N SER A 54 -25.35 -7.20 -8.35
CA SER A 54 -25.74 -8.28 -9.27
C SER A 54 -24.73 -9.44 -9.28
N ALA A 55 -23.44 -9.16 -9.07
CA ALA A 55 -22.38 -10.16 -9.03
C ALA A 55 -22.26 -10.89 -7.68
N GLN A 56 -22.75 -10.30 -6.58
CA GLN A 56 -22.68 -10.86 -5.22
C GLN A 56 -23.55 -12.11 -4.98
N ALA A 57 -24.39 -12.50 -5.93
CA ALA A 57 -25.24 -13.68 -5.82
C ALA A 57 -24.47 -15.02 -5.69
N VAL A 58 -23.14 -15.01 -5.81
CA VAL A 58 -22.27 -16.17 -5.70
C VAL A 58 -21.45 -16.11 -4.39
N GLU A 59 -21.22 -17.27 -3.74
CA GLU A 59 -20.37 -17.36 -2.54
C GLU A 59 -18.95 -16.85 -2.81
N ALA A 60 -18.68 -15.62 -2.36
CA ALA A 60 -17.35 -15.04 -2.46
C ALA A 60 -16.48 -15.41 -1.25
N THR A 61 -15.21 -15.73 -1.49
CA THR A 61 -14.22 -15.92 -0.41
C THR A 61 -14.04 -14.62 0.39
N PRO A 62 -13.54 -14.68 1.65
CA PRO A 62 -13.28 -13.45 2.41
C PRO A 62 -12.37 -12.45 1.68
N GLN A 63 -11.38 -12.93 0.92
CA GLN A 63 -10.53 -12.08 0.09
C GLN A 63 -11.32 -11.34 -0.98
N ASN A 64 -12.19 -12.05 -1.70
CA ASN A 64 -13.02 -11.48 -2.75
C ASN A 64 -14.08 -10.52 -2.18
N ARG A 65 -14.68 -10.87 -1.05
CA ARG A 65 -15.58 -9.96 -0.30
C ARG A 65 -14.86 -8.68 0.10
N SER A 66 -13.62 -8.77 0.57
CA SER A 66 -12.81 -7.58 0.88
C SER A 66 -12.68 -6.65 -0.32
N LEU A 67 -12.43 -7.17 -1.52
CA LEU A 67 -12.31 -6.36 -2.74
C LEU A 67 -13.61 -5.66 -3.09
N LEU A 68 -14.74 -6.37 -3.01
CA LEU A 68 -16.06 -5.79 -3.29
C LEU A 68 -16.42 -4.71 -2.27
N GLU A 69 -16.20 -4.96 -0.99
CA GLU A 69 -16.48 -4.00 0.08
C GLU A 69 -15.62 -2.73 -0.06
N PHE A 70 -14.35 -2.86 -0.45
CA PHE A 70 -13.52 -1.71 -0.79
C PHE A 70 -14.06 -0.96 -2.01
N ALA A 71 -14.54 -1.68 -3.04
CA ALA A 71 -15.12 -1.05 -4.22
C ALA A 71 -16.39 -0.26 -3.87
N ILE A 72 -17.29 -0.84 -3.10
CA ILE A 72 -18.53 -0.17 -2.63
C ILE A 72 -18.16 1.06 -1.77
N SER A 73 -17.21 0.92 -0.86
CA SER A 73 -16.74 2.05 -0.04
C SER A 73 -16.22 3.21 -0.90
N ASN A 74 -15.44 2.93 -1.95
CA ASN A 74 -14.95 3.94 -2.87
C ASN A 74 -16.10 4.62 -3.64
N CYS A 75 -17.09 3.84 -4.08
CA CYS A 75 -18.28 4.35 -4.77
C CYS A 75 -19.09 5.28 -3.87
N LEU A 76 -19.38 4.84 -2.64
CA LEU A 76 -20.13 5.62 -1.66
C LEU A 76 -19.40 6.90 -1.25
N HIS A 77 -18.09 6.82 -1.09
CA HIS A 77 -17.24 7.99 -0.83
C HIS A 77 -17.33 8.99 -2.00
N LYS A 78 -17.33 8.49 -3.24
CA LYS A 78 -17.49 9.33 -4.43
C LYS A 78 -18.87 9.98 -4.52
N ALA A 79 -19.89 9.31 -4.02
CA ALA A 79 -21.27 9.83 -3.89
C ALA A 79 -21.47 10.67 -2.61
N GLU A 80 -20.41 11.00 -1.87
CA GLU A 80 -20.41 11.79 -0.63
C GLU A 80 -21.22 11.15 0.53
N ASN A 81 -21.55 9.87 0.43
CA ASN A 81 -22.18 9.11 1.50
C ASN A 81 -21.13 8.49 2.43
N TYR A 82 -20.50 9.33 3.25
CA TYR A 82 -19.33 8.96 4.05
C TYR A 82 -19.65 7.98 5.18
N ASP A 83 -20.87 8.03 5.74
CA ASP A 83 -21.26 7.14 6.84
C ASP A 83 -21.35 5.68 6.36
N GLU A 84 -22.02 5.44 5.24
CA GLU A 84 -22.10 4.11 4.65
C GLU A 84 -20.74 3.68 4.07
N ALA A 85 -19.98 4.59 3.44
CA ALA A 85 -18.64 4.30 2.97
C ALA A 85 -17.74 3.80 4.11
N SER A 86 -17.83 4.40 5.30
CA SER A 86 -17.09 3.97 6.49
C SER A 86 -17.45 2.56 6.95
N LYS A 87 -18.74 2.19 6.93
CA LYS A 87 -19.20 0.85 7.29
C LYS A 87 -18.64 -0.21 6.34
N HIS A 88 -18.73 0.04 5.03
CA HIS A 88 -18.18 -0.84 4.01
C HIS A 88 -16.66 -0.94 4.10
N LEU A 89 -15.95 0.15 4.42
CA LEU A 89 -14.52 0.14 4.66
C LEU A 89 -14.12 -0.74 5.85
N GLN A 90 -14.90 -0.70 6.94
CA GLN A 90 -14.69 -1.58 8.10
C GLN A 90 -14.91 -3.05 7.74
N LEU A 91 -15.97 -3.38 6.99
CA LEU A 91 -16.22 -4.73 6.51
C LEU A 91 -15.11 -5.23 5.58
N ALA A 92 -14.64 -4.39 4.67
CA ALA A 92 -13.51 -4.68 3.79
C ALA A 92 -12.26 -5.06 4.58
N ASN A 93 -11.88 -4.24 5.56
CA ASN A 93 -10.72 -4.49 6.41
C ASN A 93 -10.88 -5.75 7.26
N LYS A 94 -12.08 -6.01 7.81
CA LYS A 94 -12.38 -7.24 8.54
C LYS A 94 -12.19 -8.49 7.67
N ASN A 95 -12.73 -8.50 6.47
CA ASN A 95 -12.57 -9.60 5.53
C ASN A 95 -11.11 -9.78 5.08
N LYS A 96 -10.41 -8.67 4.84
CA LYS A 96 -8.98 -8.70 4.53
C LYS A 96 -8.14 -9.31 5.65
N LEU A 97 -8.45 -8.97 6.91
CA LEU A 97 -7.75 -9.50 8.07
C LEU A 97 -7.98 -11.01 8.27
N ILE A 98 -9.16 -11.52 7.89
CA ILE A 98 -9.44 -12.96 7.86
C ILE A 98 -8.56 -13.68 6.84
N SER A 99 -8.42 -13.10 5.63
CA SER A 99 -7.62 -13.69 4.55
C SER A 99 -6.12 -13.54 4.76
N PHE A 100 -5.70 -12.42 5.36
CA PHE A 100 -4.31 -12.07 5.62
C PHE A 100 -4.17 -11.61 7.07
N PRO A 101 -4.14 -12.55 8.03
CA PRO A 101 -4.02 -12.21 9.44
C PRO A 101 -2.69 -11.50 9.71
N SER A 102 -2.76 -10.44 10.48
CA SER A 102 -1.58 -9.69 10.91
C SER A 102 -0.72 -10.56 11.84
N ASN A 103 0.53 -10.79 11.46
CA ASN A 103 1.49 -11.52 12.28
C ASN A 103 2.62 -10.58 12.73
N ILE A 104 2.49 -10.04 13.95
CA ILE A 104 3.50 -9.15 14.54
C ILE A 104 4.62 -9.91 15.26
N LYS A 105 4.50 -11.23 15.47
CA LYS A 105 5.50 -12.02 16.22
C LYS A 105 6.90 -11.95 15.60
N PRO A 106 7.09 -12.17 14.27
CA PRO A 106 8.41 -12.07 13.66
C PRO A 106 9.02 -10.67 13.79
N LEU A 107 8.20 -9.60 13.69
CA LEU A 107 8.68 -8.24 13.86
C LEU A 107 9.14 -7.98 15.29
N ARG A 108 8.35 -8.41 16.29
CA ARG A 108 8.74 -8.31 17.70
C ARG A 108 10.03 -9.05 17.99
N GLN A 109 10.15 -10.28 17.50
CA GLN A 109 11.38 -11.07 17.62
C GLN A 109 12.60 -10.38 16.99
N ALA A 110 12.43 -9.81 15.81
CA ALA A 110 13.50 -9.06 15.13
C ALA A 110 13.92 -7.82 15.94
N ILE A 111 12.96 -7.10 16.54
CA ILE A 111 13.25 -5.94 17.41
C ILE A 111 14.00 -6.40 18.68
N GLU A 112 13.52 -7.43 19.36
CA GLU A 112 14.16 -7.98 20.56
C GLU A 112 15.59 -8.47 20.27
N ASN A 113 15.78 -9.19 19.17
CA ASN A 113 17.11 -9.60 18.72
C ASN A 113 18.02 -8.40 18.42
N SER A 114 17.52 -7.37 17.76
CA SER A 114 18.28 -6.16 17.47
C SER A 114 18.70 -5.43 18.74
N LEU A 115 17.79 -5.32 19.72
CA LEU A 115 18.06 -4.68 21.01
C LEU A 115 19.08 -5.46 21.84
N SER A 116 19.03 -6.80 21.82
CA SER A 116 19.97 -7.66 22.57
C SER A 116 21.40 -7.61 22.03
N HIS A 117 21.59 -7.21 20.77
CA HIS A 117 22.89 -7.09 20.13
C HIS A 117 23.47 -5.66 20.20
N LEU A 118 22.74 -4.71 20.80
CA LEU A 118 23.29 -3.37 20.99
C LEU A 118 24.42 -3.43 22.05
N PRO A 119 25.60 -2.87 21.76
CA PRO A 119 26.67 -2.79 22.75
C PRO A 119 26.22 -1.91 23.94
N PRO A 120 26.68 -2.21 25.15
CA PRO A 120 26.39 -1.36 26.31
C PRO A 120 26.74 0.09 26.03
N THR A 121 25.87 1.00 26.40
CA THR A 121 26.05 2.44 26.21
C THR A 121 27.39 2.88 26.84
N GLY A 122 28.32 3.41 26.04
CA GLY A 122 29.61 3.94 26.54
C GLY A 122 30.81 3.04 26.31
N THR A 123 30.67 1.84 25.73
CA THR A 123 31.81 0.90 25.55
C THR A 123 32.45 0.92 24.15
N THR A 124 31.94 1.71 23.23
CA THR A 124 32.52 1.79 21.88
C THR A 124 33.59 2.88 21.85
N ASN A 125 34.85 2.48 21.69
CA ASN A 125 35.92 3.37 21.18
C ASN A 125 35.53 3.73 19.73
N ILE A 126 34.64 4.72 19.60
CA ILE A 126 34.27 5.25 18.29
C ILE A 126 35.47 6.03 17.81
N ASN A 127 36.20 5.51 16.83
CA ASN A 127 37.19 6.28 16.12
C ASN A 127 36.49 7.54 15.58
N ALA A 128 36.86 8.72 16.08
CA ALA A 128 36.21 9.99 15.74
C ALA A 128 36.18 10.31 14.23
N ASN A 129 36.97 9.60 13.43
CA ASN A 129 36.99 9.70 11.97
C ASN A 129 36.07 8.65 11.28
N SER A 130 35.53 7.68 12.01
CA SER A 130 34.58 6.72 11.44
C SER A 130 33.26 7.41 11.10
N GLY A 131 32.89 7.37 9.84
CA GLY A 131 31.64 7.98 9.37
C GLY A 131 31.73 9.46 8.99
N LYS A 132 32.90 10.08 9.06
CA LYS A 132 33.08 11.47 8.63
C LYS A 132 32.65 11.64 7.17
N GLY A 133 31.84 12.66 6.90
CA GLY A 133 31.26 12.93 5.58
C GLY A 133 30.11 12.02 5.17
N ARG A 134 29.53 11.24 6.09
CA ARG A 134 28.36 10.39 5.83
C ARG A 134 27.15 10.94 6.55
N ILE A 135 26.03 11.05 5.85
CA ILE A 135 24.73 11.43 6.39
C ILE A 135 23.82 10.21 6.31
N PHE A 136 23.22 9.81 7.43
CA PHE A 136 22.25 8.73 7.50
C PHE A 136 20.86 9.32 7.76
N ILE A 137 19.93 9.06 6.83
CA ILE A 137 18.53 9.42 6.99
C ILE A 137 17.80 8.19 7.51
N VAL A 138 17.23 8.27 8.71
CA VAL A 138 16.48 7.17 9.35
C VAL A 138 15.09 7.64 9.63
N GLY A 139 14.10 6.84 9.31
CA GLY A 139 12.71 7.17 9.55
C GLY A 139 11.77 6.01 9.25
N MET A 140 10.52 6.17 9.69
CA MET A 140 9.45 5.24 9.34
C MET A 140 9.15 5.33 7.84
N PRO A 141 8.71 4.25 7.19
CA PRO A 141 8.21 4.33 5.83
C PRO A 141 7.18 5.47 5.67
N ARG A 142 7.26 6.23 4.59
CA ARG A 142 6.37 7.37 4.30
C ARG A 142 6.54 8.59 5.23
N SER A 143 7.64 8.72 5.95
CA SER A 143 7.96 9.87 6.81
C SER A 143 8.63 11.04 6.08
N GLY A 144 8.76 10.97 4.76
CA GLY A 144 9.41 12.02 3.96
C GLY A 144 10.93 11.88 3.83
N SER A 145 11.50 10.73 4.17
CA SER A 145 12.94 10.46 4.03
C SER A 145 13.46 10.71 2.61
N THR A 146 12.72 10.28 1.59
CA THR A 146 13.06 10.53 0.17
C THR A 146 13.04 12.02 -0.17
N LEU A 147 12.08 12.78 0.37
CA LEU A 147 12.03 14.23 0.15
C LEU A 147 13.26 14.92 0.78
N LEU A 148 13.62 14.53 2.00
CA LEU A 148 14.81 15.06 2.68
C LEU A 148 16.08 14.71 1.91
N GLU A 149 16.21 13.48 1.42
CA GLU A 149 17.33 13.04 0.56
C GLU A 149 17.42 13.89 -0.71
N THR A 150 16.28 14.15 -1.38
CA THR A 150 16.23 15.01 -2.57
C THR A 150 16.68 16.44 -2.25
N ILE A 151 16.23 17.01 -1.13
CA ILE A 151 16.64 18.38 -0.71
C ILE A 151 18.14 18.42 -0.42
N LEU A 152 18.69 17.44 0.28
CA LEU A 152 20.12 17.40 0.59
C LEU A 152 20.97 17.23 -0.67
N SER A 153 20.54 16.42 -1.62
CA SER A 153 21.24 16.19 -2.88
C SER A 153 21.23 17.38 -3.85
N MET A 154 20.47 18.45 -3.54
CA MET A 154 20.59 19.73 -4.25
C MET A 154 21.93 20.42 -3.98
N ASN A 155 22.63 20.04 -2.91
CA ASN A 155 24.01 20.48 -2.69
C ASN A 155 24.96 19.61 -3.52
N PRO A 156 25.78 20.18 -4.41
CA PRO A 156 26.67 19.42 -5.30
C PRO A 156 27.76 18.62 -4.56
N GLU A 157 28.02 18.93 -3.29
CA GLU A 157 28.95 18.17 -2.45
C GLU A 157 28.32 16.92 -1.82
N ILE A 158 26.99 16.76 -1.91
CA ILE A 158 26.27 15.62 -1.34
C ILE A 158 25.87 14.68 -2.45
N LYS A 159 26.34 13.45 -2.38
CA LYS A 159 25.94 12.39 -3.30
C LYS A 159 24.90 11.49 -2.65
N ASP A 160 23.77 11.40 -3.30
CA ASP A 160 22.73 10.43 -2.97
C ASP A 160 23.19 8.99 -3.26
N LEU A 161 22.98 8.09 -2.31
CA LEU A 161 23.31 6.66 -2.42
C LEU A 161 22.06 5.77 -2.44
N GLY A 162 20.87 6.38 -2.34
CA GLY A 162 19.59 5.68 -2.29
C GLY A 162 19.40 4.79 -1.06
N GLU A 163 18.40 3.92 -1.12
CA GLU A 163 18.11 2.97 -0.04
C GLU A 163 19.19 1.89 0.06
N SER A 164 20.09 2.02 1.04
CA SER A 164 21.15 1.06 1.28
C SER A 164 20.74 -0.03 2.26
N ARG A 165 20.88 -1.29 1.87
CA ARG A 165 20.73 -2.46 2.76
C ARG A 165 22.01 -2.77 3.57
N SER A 166 22.99 -1.91 3.53
CA SER A 166 24.30 -2.14 4.15
C SER A 166 24.21 -2.26 5.67
N LEU A 167 23.35 -1.49 6.32
CA LEU A 167 23.11 -1.56 7.76
C LEU A 167 22.56 -2.94 8.17
N GLY A 168 21.54 -3.44 7.49
CA GLY A 168 20.98 -4.77 7.75
C GLY A 168 22.01 -5.89 7.55
N LYS A 169 22.89 -5.76 6.54
CA LYS A 169 23.97 -6.72 6.31
C LYS A 169 25.07 -6.63 7.37
N ALA A 170 25.31 -5.46 7.94
CA ALA A 170 26.31 -5.28 9.01
C ALA A 170 25.83 -5.85 10.35
N ILE A 171 24.53 -5.75 10.63
CA ILE A 171 23.92 -6.29 11.86
C ILE A 171 23.79 -7.82 11.80
N ALA A 172 23.62 -8.39 10.60
CA ALA A 172 23.45 -9.84 10.39
C ALA A 172 24.78 -10.65 10.41
N LYS A 173 25.92 -9.99 10.58
CA LYS A 173 27.25 -10.60 10.79
C LYS A 173 27.57 -10.69 12.27
#